data_800dbe51f25050a93a909d6de92478ce
#
_entry.id   800dbe51f25050a93a909d6de92478ce
#
_cell.length_a   1.000
_cell.length_b   1.000
_cell.length_c   1.000
_cell.angle_alpha   90.00
_cell.angle_beta   90.00
_cell.angle_gamma   90.00
#
_symmetry.space_group_name_H-M   'P 1'
#
loop_
_entity.id
_entity.type
_entity.pdbx_description
1 polymer ?
#
loop_
_entity_poly.entity_id
_entity_poly.type
_entity_poly.pdbx_seq_one_letter_code
_entity_poly.pdbx_strand_id
1 'polypeptide(L)'
;GAEASNYPFCTIDQNVGTAPVPDPNLQQLAGILHPSEVTPASIRFVDIAGLVPGASRGEGLGNQFLAHVRDVDAILHVVRCFADPNVAHTTGEADPRRDAALVETEFLLADLDVAERALQKWSHAARTGVADAKEAAAAFEHVASGLRQGTAVRALHFTDKELVHLAESRFL
;
A
#
# COMPACT_ATOMS: atom_id res chain seq x y z
N GLY A 1 2.51 -25.41 -0.60
CA GLY A 1 3.41 -24.46 -1.24
C GLY A 1 2.65 -23.75 -2.35
N ALA A 2 2.83 -22.43 -2.49
CA ALA A 2 2.24 -21.69 -3.60
C ALA A 2 2.81 -22.18 -4.93
N GLU A 3 1.99 -22.26 -5.98
CA GLU A 3 2.46 -22.54 -7.33
C GLU A 3 3.28 -21.36 -7.85
N ALA A 4 4.52 -21.61 -8.23
CA ALA A 4 5.34 -20.62 -8.90
C ALA A 4 5.16 -20.79 -10.42
N SER A 5 4.54 -19.85 -11.09
CA SER A 5 4.40 -19.89 -12.54
C SER A 5 5.03 -18.66 -13.20
N ASN A 6 5.53 -18.88 -14.43
CA ASN A 6 6.37 -17.93 -15.17
C ASN A 6 5.55 -16.90 -15.97
N TYR A 7 4.26 -16.74 -15.67
CA TYR A 7 3.37 -15.84 -16.41
C TYR A 7 2.89 -14.69 -15.53
N PRO A 8 2.79 -13.46 -16.05
CA PRO A 8 2.12 -12.36 -15.37
C PRO A 8 0.65 -12.73 -15.08
N PHE A 9 0.13 -12.38 -13.89
CA PHE A 9 -1.27 -12.62 -13.47
C PHE A 9 -1.69 -14.08 -13.25
N CYS A 10 -0.80 -14.93 -12.78
CA CYS A 10 -1.11 -16.34 -12.52
C CYS A 10 -2.02 -16.61 -11.34
N THR A 11 -2.31 -15.62 -10.49
CA THR A 11 -3.08 -15.83 -9.27
C THR A 11 -4.36 -14.99 -9.33
N ILE A 12 -5.51 -15.66 -9.56
CA ILE A 12 -6.83 -15.06 -9.45
C ILE A 12 -7.28 -15.07 -7.97
N ASP A 13 -6.87 -16.09 -7.21
CA ASP A 13 -7.13 -16.21 -5.78
C ASP A 13 -5.91 -15.79 -4.95
N GLN A 14 -6.15 -15.01 -3.90
CA GLN A 14 -5.08 -14.58 -2.99
C GLN A 14 -4.48 -15.78 -2.23
N ASN A 15 -3.19 -16.02 -2.36
CA ASN A 15 -2.48 -16.93 -1.49
C ASN A 15 -2.26 -16.26 -0.13
N VAL A 16 -2.80 -16.87 0.92
CA VAL A 16 -2.67 -16.36 2.29
C VAL A 16 -1.81 -17.33 3.09
N GLY A 17 -0.77 -16.81 3.72
CA GLY A 17 0.08 -17.53 4.66
C GLY A 17 0.12 -16.82 6.01
N THR A 18 0.25 -17.58 7.10
CA THR A 18 0.42 -17.02 8.44
C THR A 18 1.74 -17.48 9.00
N ALA A 19 2.50 -16.56 9.59
CA ALA A 19 3.76 -16.84 10.27
C ALA A 19 3.72 -16.30 11.70
N PRO A 20 4.13 -17.09 12.72
CA PRO A 20 4.23 -16.59 14.08
C PRO A 20 5.40 -15.60 14.20
N VAL A 21 5.22 -14.58 15.03
CA VAL A 21 6.27 -13.62 15.35
C VAL A 21 7.13 -14.20 16.47
N PRO A 22 8.44 -14.41 16.24
CA PRO A 22 9.35 -14.83 17.29
C PRO A 22 9.41 -13.77 18.40
N ASP A 23 9.13 -14.19 19.65
CA ASP A 23 9.19 -13.31 20.82
C ASP A 23 9.95 -14.02 21.97
N PRO A 24 11.22 -13.64 22.21
CA PRO A 24 12.00 -14.19 23.30
C PRO A 24 11.41 -13.93 24.69
N ASN A 25 10.70 -12.80 24.88
CA ASN A 25 10.08 -12.47 26.16
C ASN A 25 8.91 -13.40 26.46
N LEU A 26 8.11 -13.69 25.42
CA LEU A 26 7.01 -14.65 25.54
C LEU A 26 7.51 -16.04 25.98
N GLN A 27 8.64 -16.49 25.41
CA GLN A 27 9.25 -17.77 25.78
C GLN A 27 9.79 -17.78 27.22
N GLN A 28 10.41 -16.69 27.67
CA GLN A 28 10.89 -16.54 29.06
C GLN A 28 9.72 -16.54 30.05
N LEU A 29 8.65 -15.79 29.74
CA LEU A 29 7.44 -15.77 30.58
C LEU A 29 6.78 -17.14 30.66
N ALA A 30 6.69 -17.85 29.54
CA ALA A 30 6.17 -19.22 29.52
C ALA A 30 6.99 -20.18 30.39
N GLY A 31 8.32 -20.02 30.38
CA GLY A 31 9.22 -20.79 31.25
C GLY A 31 9.09 -20.50 32.75
N ILE A 32 8.61 -19.32 33.13
CA ILE A 32 8.38 -18.94 34.54
C ILE A 32 6.96 -19.34 34.98
N LEU A 33 5.96 -19.08 34.15
CA LEU A 33 4.56 -19.22 34.52
C LEU A 33 3.95 -20.57 34.22
N HIS A 34 4.62 -21.39 33.39
CA HIS A 34 4.17 -22.73 32.96
C HIS A 34 2.67 -22.73 32.51
N PRO A 35 2.25 -21.88 31.58
CA PRO A 35 0.87 -21.84 31.13
C PRO A 35 0.51 -23.10 30.35
N SER A 36 -0.79 -23.41 30.28
CA SER A 36 -1.29 -24.54 29.49
C SER A 36 -1.15 -24.32 27.97
N GLU A 37 -1.10 -23.06 27.55
CA GLU A 37 -0.96 -22.68 26.14
C GLU A 37 -0.15 -21.39 26.01
N VAL A 38 0.68 -21.31 24.95
CA VAL A 38 1.47 -20.13 24.61
C VAL A 38 1.17 -19.76 23.16
N THR A 39 0.46 -18.66 22.96
CA THR A 39 0.06 -18.18 21.63
C THR A 39 0.86 -16.94 21.25
N PRO A 40 1.81 -17.04 20.30
CA PRO A 40 2.56 -15.90 19.80
C PRO A 40 1.65 -14.99 18.93
N ALA A 41 2.03 -13.72 18.81
CA ALA A 41 1.48 -12.87 17.75
C ALA A 41 1.77 -13.47 16.37
N SER A 42 0.94 -13.20 15.40
CA SER A 42 1.12 -13.74 14.06
C SER A 42 0.96 -12.63 13.01
N ILE A 43 1.70 -12.76 11.91
CA ILE A 43 1.59 -11.92 10.72
C ILE A 43 0.92 -12.75 9.63
N ARG A 44 -0.11 -12.20 9.02
CA ARG A 44 -0.76 -12.76 7.85
C ARG A 44 -0.14 -12.15 6.60
N PHE A 45 0.51 -12.96 5.80
CA PHE A 45 1.04 -12.59 4.49
C PHE A 45 -0.02 -12.86 3.43
N VAL A 46 -0.30 -11.87 2.60
CA VAL A 46 -1.20 -11.99 1.47
C VAL A 46 -0.38 -11.77 0.20
N ASP A 47 -0.33 -12.78 -0.67
CA ASP A 47 0.30 -12.66 -1.98
C ASP A 47 -0.64 -11.88 -2.89
N ILE A 48 -0.23 -10.69 -3.28
CA ILE A 48 -1.00 -9.81 -4.16
C ILE A 48 -0.42 -9.94 -5.57
N ALA A 49 -1.27 -10.26 -6.53
CA ALA A 49 -0.86 -10.39 -7.95
C ALA A 49 -0.09 -9.15 -8.40
N GLY A 50 0.98 -9.37 -9.18
CA GLY A 50 1.97 -8.34 -9.51
C GLY A 50 1.38 -7.08 -10.15
N LEU A 51 1.97 -5.94 -9.84
CA LEU A 51 1.64 -4.65 -10.42
C LEU A 51 2.06 -4.61 -11.89
N VAL A 52 1.14 -4.17 -12.75
CA VAL A 52 1.43 -3.86 -14.16
C VAL A 52 1.50 -2.35 -14.31
N PRO A 53 2.48 -1.83 -15.08
CA PRO A 53 2.54 -0.40 -15.39
C PRO A 53 1.20 0.10 -15.96
N GLY A 54 0.69 1.23 -15.44
CA GLY A 54 -0.61 1.77 -15.82
C GLY A 54 -1.79 1.23 -14.99
N ALA A 55 -1.54 0.48 -13.93
CA ALA A 55 -2.58 -0.06 -13.06
C ALA A 55 -3.47 1.03 -12.43
N SER A 56 -2.92 2.20 -12.14
CA SER A 56 -3.63 3.35 -11.58
C SER A 56 -4.60 4.03 -12.58
N ARG A 57 -4.41 3.80 -13.88
CA ARG A 57 -5.23 4.42 -14.96
C ARG A 57 -6.17 3.45 -15.64
N GLY A 58 -6.07 2.15 -15.33
CA GLY A 58 -6.81 1.09 -16.02
C GLY A 58 -8.12 0.72 -15.34
N GLU A 59 -9.10 0.31 -16.16
CA GLU A 59 -10.26 -0.42 -15.70
C GLU A 59 -9.87 -1.89 -15.46
N GLY A 60 -10.32 -2.51 -14.36
CA GLY A 60 -10.16 -3.94 -14.13
C GLY A 60 -9.08 -4.33 -13.11
N LEU A 61 -8.12 -5.17 -13.50
CA LEU A 61 -7.16 -5.82 -12.59
C LEU A 61 -6.27 -4.84 -11.79
N GLY A 62 -5.91 -3.69 -12.37
CA GLY A 62 -5.10 -2.69 -11.68
C GLY A 62 -5.83 -2.05 -10.49
N ASN A 63 -7.11 -1.74 -10.63
CA ASN A 63 -7.92 -1.19 -9.54
C ASN A 63 -8.14 -2.22 -8.42
N GLN A 64 -8.27 -3.51 -8.75
CA GLN A 64 -8.35 -4.59 -7.76
C GLN A 64 -7.04 -4.74 -6.98
N PHE A 65 -5.90 -4.68 -7.68
CA PHE A 65 -4.58 -4.68 -7.04
C PHE A 65 -4.46 -3.54 -6.01
N LEU A 66 -4.74 -2.30 -6.40
CA LEU A 66 -4.66 -1.14 -5.52
C LEU A 66 -5.64 -1.21 -4.34
N ALA A 67 -6.83 -1.80 -4.53
CA ALA A 67 -7.77 -2.04 -3.44
C ALA A 67 -7.19 -3.03 -2.41
N HIS A 68 -6.61 -4.14 -2.88
CA HIS A 68 -5.97 -5.13 -1.98
C HIS A 68 -4.76 -4.55 -1.23
N VAL A 69 -3.96 -3.70 -1.90
CA VAL A 69 -2.82 -3.01 -1.26
C VAL A 69 -3.29 -2.05 -0.16
N ARG A 70 -4.45 -1.41 -0.30
CA ARG A 70 -5.02 -0.51 0.71
C ARG A 70 -5.66 -1.23 1.92
N ASP A 71 -5.94 -2.51 1.78
CA ASP A 71 -6.56 -3.31 2.84
C ASP A 71 -5.54 -4.00 3.77
N VAL A 72 -4.25 -3.79 3.58
CA VAL A 72 -3.19 -4.34 4.42
C VAL A 72 -2.54 -3.26 5.30
N ASP A 73 -1.98 -3.69 6.43
CA ASP A 73 -1.32 -2.77 7.39
C ASP A 73 0.09 -2.36 6.93
N ALA A 74 0.75 -3.20 6.13
CA ALA A 74 2.09 -2.95 5.59
C ALA A 74 2.30 -3.68 4.26
N ILE A 75 3.19 -3.15 3.44
CA ILE A 75 3.53 -3.69 2.12
C ILE A 75 4.97 -4.19 2.15
N LEU A 76 5.18 -5.45 1.74
CA LEU A 76 6.50 -6.01 1.47
C LEU A 76 6.75 -5.99 -0.03
N HIS A 77 7.55 -5.03 -0.49
CA HIS A 77 7.93 -4.90 -1.89
C HIS A 77 9.10 -5.81 -2.22
N VAL A 78 8.85 -6.88 -2.98
CA VAL A 78 9.87 -7.83 -3.43
C VAL A 78 10.39 -7.42 -4.80
N VAL A 79 11.69 -7.09 -4.88
CA VAL A 79 12.35 -6.60 -6.09
C VAL A 79 13.38 -7.60 -6.56
N ARG A 80 13.36 -7.97 -7.83
CA ARG A 80 14.32 -8.89 -8.43
C ARG A 80 15.65 -8.20 -8.69
N CYS A 81 16.71 -8.67 -8.01
CA CYS A 81 18.07 -8.11 -8.12
C CYS A 81 19.07 -9.04 -8.81
N PHE A 82 18.59 -10.04 -9.55
CA PHE A 82 19.44 -11.02 -10.26
C PHE A 82 19.00 -11.18 -11.73
N ALA A 83 19.93 -11.55 -12.58
CA ALA A 83 19.67 -11.90 -13.99
C ALA A 83 19.48 -13.41 -14.11
N ASP A 84 18.40 -13.86 -14.74
CA ASP A 84 18.16 -15.25 -15.10
C ASP A 84 17.31 -15.28 -16.39
N PRO A 85 17.81 -15.83 -17.51
CA PRO A 85 17.09 -15.87 -18.78
C PRO A 85 15.85 -16.78 -18.74
N ASN A 86 15.79 -17.72 -17.78
CA ASN A 86 14.65 -18.64 -17.64
C ASN A 86 13.48 -18.04 -16.84
N VAL A 87 13.67 -16.88 -16.21
CA VAL A 87 12.63 -16.18 -15.47
C VAL A 87 12.13 -15.00 -16.29
N ALA A 88 10.88 -15.04 -16.73
CA ALA A 88 10.28 -13.96 -17.50
C ALA A 88 10.28 -12.63 -16.70
N HIS A 89 10.46 -11.51 -17.41
CA HIS A 89 10.35 -10.17 -16.87
C HIS A 89 9.37 -9.35 -17.70
N THR A 90 8.53 -8.55 -17.05
CA THR A 90 7.45 -7.80 -17.71
C THR A 90 7.97 -6.71 -18.66
N THR A 91 9.16 -6.17 -18.40
CA THR A 91 9.79 -5.09 -19.19
C THR A 91 11.06 -5.51 -19.92
N GLY A 92 11.31 -6.82 -20.08
CA GLY A 92 12.50 -7.38 -20.71
C GLY A 92 13.62 -7.68 -19.72
N GLU A 93 14.58 -6.78 -19.53
CA GLU A 93 15.67 -6.98 -18.57
C GLU A 93 15.30 -6.49 -17.17
N ALA A 94 15.75 -7.22 -16.14
CA ALA A 94 15.56 -6.85 -14.75
C ALA A 94 16.42 -5.62 -14.41
N ASP A 95 15.78 -4.54 -13.99
CA ASP A 95 16.41 -3.35 -13.44
C ASP A 95 15.76 -3.03 -12.09
N PRO A 96 16.40 -3.41 -10.96
CA PRO A 96 15.80 -3.26 -9.64
C PRO A 96 15.38 -1.83 -9.30
N ARG A 97 16.15 -0.83 -9.74
CA ARG A 97 15.84 0.58 -9.46
C ARG A 97 14.64 1.06 -10.26
N ARG A 98 14.64 0.76 -11.55
CA ARG A 98 13.50 1.08 -12.43
C ARG A 98 12.23 0.37 -11.95
N ASP A 99 12.33 -0.91 -11.63
CA ASP A 99 11.19 -1.73 -11.24
C ASP A 99 10.60 -1.25 -9.90
N ALA A 100 11.44 -0.87 -8.93
CA ALA A 100 10.99 -0.25 -7.70
C ALA A 100 10.33 1.12 -7.94
N ALA A 101 10.92 1.97 -8.79
CA ALA A 101 10.38 3.28 -9.10
C ALA A 101 9.04 3.21 -9.86
N LEU A 102 8.81 2.17 -10.67
CA LEU A 102 7.52 1.95 -11.34
C LEU A 102 6.41 1.73 -10.30
N VAL A 103 6.63 0.87 -9.30
CA VAL A 103 5.65 0.61 -8.23
C VAL A 103 5.36 1.87 -7.42
N GLU A 104 6.40 2.60 -7.03
CA GLU A 104 6.25 3.89 -6.33
C GLU A 104 5.43 4.88 -7.15
N THR A 105 5.66 4.96 -8.46
CA THR A 105 4.92 5.87 -9.34
C THR A 105 3.44 5.51 -9.39
N GLU A 106 3.11 4.22 -9.47
CA GLU A 106 1.71 3.77 -9.46
C GLU A 106 1.01 4.10 -8.13
N PHE A 107 1.71 3.98 -7.00
CA PHE A 107 1.18 4.37 -5.69
C PHE A 107 0.94 5.87 -5.61
N LEU A 108 1.90 6.70 -6.06
CA LEU A 108 1.74 8.15 -6.11
C LEU A 108 0.53 8.57 -6.95
N LEU A 109 0.34 7.96 -8.13
CA LEU A 109 -0.78 8.25 -9.01
C LEU A 109 -2.12 7.80 -8.41
N ALA A 110 -2.14 6.64 -7.76
CA ALA A 110 -3.33 6.15 -7.07
C ALA A 110 -3.74 7.04 -5.90
N ASP A 111 -2.77 7.53 -5.13
CA ASP A 111 -3.03 8.44 -4.02
C ASP A 111 -3.43 9.84 -4.51
N LEU A 112 -2.84 10.31 -5.61
CA LEU A 112 -3.23 11.57 -6.23
C LEU A 112 -4.69 11.57 -6.66
N ASP A 113 -5.17 10.49 -7.28
CA ASP A 113 -6.58 10.33 -7.66
C ASP A 113 -7.53 10.38 -6.44
N VAL A 114 -7.14 9.75 -5.32
CA VAL A 114 -7.89 9.83 -4.07
C VAL A 114 -7.90 11.24 -3.52
N ALA A 115 -6.73 11.90 -3.48
CA ALA A 115 -6.59 13.25 -2.94
C ALA A 115 -7.39 14.27 -3.78
N GLU A 116 -7.34 14.18 -5.11
CA GLU A 116 -8.06 15.09 -6.01
C GLU A 116 -9.58 14.94 -5.92
N ARG A 117 -10.08 13.71 -5.83
CA ARG A 117 -11.52 13.47 -5.61
C ARG A 117 -11.98 14.01 -4.25
N ALA A 118 -11.20 13.80 -3.19
CA ALA A 118 -11.51 14.33 -1.88
C ALA A 118 -11.45 15.86 -1.84
N LEU A 119 -10.43 16.47 -2.47
CA LEU A 119 -10.30 17.90 -2.62
C LEU A 119 -11.50 18.52 -3.34
N GLN A 120 -11.94 17.91 -4.44
CA GLN A 120 -13.13 18.36 -5.18
C GLN A 120 -14.38 18.33 -4.29
N LYS A 121 -14.60 17.22 -3.57
CA LYS A 121 -15.71 17.05 -2.62
C LYS A 121 -15.71 18.14 -1.55
N TRP A 122 -14.58 18.32 -0.86
CA TRP A 122 -14.46 19.25 0.25
C TRP A 122 -14.47 20.72 -0.19
N SER A 123 -13.90 21.03 -1.36
CA SER A 123 -14.00 22.37 -1.96
C SER A 123 -15.45 22.74 -2.32
N HIS A 124 -16.26 21.77 -2.76
CA HIS A 124 -17.70 22.00 -2.97
C HIS A 124 -18.41 22.23 -1.63
N ALA A 125 -18.16 21.40 -0.63
CA ALA A 125 -18.76 21.53 0.70
C ALA A 125 -18.40 22.86 1.37
N ALA A 126 -17.17 23.34 1.20
CA ALA A 126 -16.73 24.65 1.71
C ALA A 126 -17.52 25.83 1.12
N ARG A 127 -17.91 25.72 -0.16
CA ARG A 127 -18.76 26.75 -0.84
C ARG A 127 -20.20 26.74 -0.32
N THR A 128 -20.69 25.60 0.14
CA THR A 128 -22.04 25.47 0.71
C THR A 128 -22.13 25.73 2.21
N GLY A 129 -21.01 26.12 2.84
CA GLY A 129 -20.97 26.51 4.25
C GLY A 129 -20.93 25.35 5.24
N VAL A 130 -20.53 24.14 4.81
CA VAL A 130 -20.32 23.01 5.72
C VAL A 130 -19.17 23.34 6.67
N ALA A 131 -19.37 23.08 7.97
CA ALA A 131 -18.33 23.27 8.99
C ALA A 131 -17.09 22.43 8.64
N ASP A 132 -15.92 22.95 8.97
CA ASP A 132 -14.60 22.33 8.81
C ASP A 132 -14.21 21.96 7.36
N ALA A 133 -15.12 22.16 6.39
CA ALA A 133 -14.88 21.81 4.99
C ALA A 133 -13.72 22.59 4.36
N LYS A 134 -13.46 23.82 4.81
CA LYS A 134 -12.31 24.61 4.35
C LYS A 134 -10.98 24.02 4.86
N GLU A 135 -10.94 23.57 6.09
CA GLU A 135 -9.76 22.93 6.70
C GLU A 135 -9.50 21.57 6.01
N ALA A 136 -10.55 20.79 5.80
CA ALA A 136 -10.45 19.53 5.04
C ALA A 136 -9.94 19.76 3.61
N ALA A 137 -10.50 20.75 2.87
CA ALA A 137 -10.03 21.07 1.54
C ALA A 137 -8.55 21.48 1.50
N ALA A 138 -8.09 22.27 2.49
CA ALA A 138 -6.69 22.66 2.61
C ALA A 138 -5.77 21.45 2.87
N ALA A 139 -6.19 20.52 3.74
CA ALA A 139 -5.44 19.28 3.98
C ALA A 139 -5.29 18.42 2.72
N PHE A 140 -6.36 18.23 1.96
CA PHE A 140 -6.29 17.48 0.70
C PHE A 140 -5.53 18.20 -0.41
N GLU A 141 -5.55 19.55 -0.46
CA GLU A 141 -4.70 20.31 -1.39
C GLU A 141 -3.22 20.17 -1.04
N HIS A 142 -2.87 20.16 0.26
CA HIS A 142 -1.49 19.90 0.71
C HIS A 142 -1.02 18.53 0.23
N VAL A 143 -1.81 17.47 0.42
CA VAL A 143 -1.51 16.12 -0.08
C VAL A 143 -1.36 16.12 -1.60
N ALA A 144 -2.34 16.64 -2.33
CA ALA A 144 -2.32 16.66 -3.80
C ALA A 144 -1.11 17.42 -4.35
N SER A 145 -0.75 18.55 -3.72
CA SER A 145 0.45 19.34 -4.10
C SER A 145 1.74 18.54 -3.93
N GLY A 146 1.90 17.84 -2.80
CA GLY A 146 3.05 16.98 -2.55
C GLY A 146 3.16 15.83 -3.57
N LEU A 147 2.04 15.14 -3.81
CA LEU A 147 1.98 14.04 -4.77
C LEU A 147 2.29 14.48 -6.21
N ARG A 148 1.79 15.65 -6.66
CA ARG A 148 2.13 16.24 -7.97
C ARG A 148 3.62 16.55 -8.11
N GLN A 149 4.32 16.81 -7.00
CA GLN A 149 5.77 17.01 -6.94
C GLN A 149 6.55 15.70 -6.82
N GLY A 150 5.88 14.55 -6.81
CA GLY A 150 6.50 13.23 -6.65
C GLY A 150 6.84 12.87 -5.21
N THR A 151 6.27 13.57 -4.22
CA THR A 151 6.49 13.28 -2.79
C THR A 151 5.36 12.41 -2.27
N ALA A 152 5.68 11.21 -1.80
CA ALA A 152 4.71 10.28 -1.20
C ALA A 152 4.11 10.88 0.08
N VAL A 153 2.84 10.53 0.37
CA VAL A 153 2.11 11.06 1.53
C VAL A 153 2.86 10.79 2.85
N ARG A 154 3.47 9.62 2.98
CA ARG A 154 4.27 9.23 4.15
C ARG A 154 5.53 10.10 4.38
N ALA A 155 5.96 10.86 3.38
CA ALA A 155 7.10 11.78 3.47
C ALA A 155 6.67 13.25 3.69
N LEU A 156 5.38 13.55 3.68
CA LEU A 156 4.85 14.87 3.99
C LEU A 156 4.71 15.06 5.49
N HIS A 157 4.77 16.32 5.93
CA HIS A 157 4.57 16.69 7.33
C HIS A 157 3.19 17.32 7.50
N PHE A 158 2.40 16.77 8.43
CA PHE A 158 1.04 17.22 8.68
C PHE A 158 0.90 17.77 10.10
N THR A 159 0.05 18.75 10.25
CA THR A 159 -0.43 19.21 11.55
C THR A 159 -1.49 18.24 12.10
N ASP A 160 -1.72 18.24 13.43
CA ASP A 160 -2.75 17.40 14.05
C ASP A 160 -4.15 17.63 13.43
N LYS A 161 -4.45 18.87 13.04
CA LYS A 161 -5.71 19.22 12.39
C LYS A 161 -5.86 18.58 11.00
N GLU A 162 -4.81 18.60 10.20
CA GLU A 162 -4.81 17.94 8.89
C GLU A 162 -4.97 16.43 9.03
N LEU A 163 -4.28 15.81 9.99
CA LEU A 163 -4.36 14.37 10.25
C LEU A 163 -5.79 13.91 10.57
N VAL A 164 -6.58 14.71 11.30
CA VAL A 164 -8.00 14.40 11.56
C VAL A 164 -8.79 14.24 10.27
N HIS A 165 -8.55 15.10 9.27
CA HIS A 165 -9.26 15.04 7.98
C HIS A 165 -8.74 13.96 7.04
N LEU A 166 -7.49 13.54 7.20
CA LEU A 166 -6.83 12.55 6.35
C LEU A 166 -6.97 11.11 6.84
N ALA A 167 -7.37 10.91 8.10
CA ALA A 167 -7.34 9.61 8.81
C ALA A 167 -8.08 8.46 8.08
N GLU A 168 -9.16 8.77 7.37
CA GLU A 168 -9.97 7.76 6.67
C GLU A 168 -9.51 7.48 5.22
N SER A 169 -8.52 8.24 4.72
CA SER A 169 -8.20 8.25 3.29
C SER A 169 -7.34 7.07 2.82
N ARG A 170 -6.71 6.33 3.75
CA ARG A 170 -5.88 5.15 3.48
C ARG A 170 -4.89 5.37 2.33
N PHE A 171 -4.07 6.43 2.40
CA PHE A 171 -2.97 6.67 1.47
C PHE A 171 -1.89 5.58 1.59
N LEU A 172 -1.11 5.33 0.50
CA LEU A 172 -0.09 4.28 0.36
C LEU A 172 1.33 4.75 0.71
#